data_1c0409d59ec3b0319ded5e015fae06c5
#
_entry.id   1c0409d59ec3b0319ded5e015fae06c5
#
_cell.length_a   1.000
_cell.length_b   1.000
_cell.length_c   1.000
_cell.angle_alpha   90.00
_cell.angle_beta   90.00
_cell.angle_gamma   90.00
#
_symmetry.space_group_name_H-M   'P 1'
#
loop_
_entity.id
_entity.type
_entity.pdbx_description
1 polymer ?
#
loop_
_entity_poly.entity_id
_entity_poly.type
_entity_poly.pdbx_seq_one_letter_code
_entity_poly.pdbx_strand_id
1 'polypeptide(L)'
;PLSATEDGQCKNAIRMVADALKTLGFTDDNAAITPLYTDTFAYSLQMRRSSDSRNIKLFVQGSYANNTNVRTESDVDVAVIQEETFLPEYRKDSVYPQSGADYGFTPAPAAAKTFKDEVQEALKCKFGTDVERKNKSIKVHGNTYRKDADTVPCRRYRDYRQDYRRDASNFVGGVVIYPDNGGMIINYPEQHIANGRKKNNDTNNRRICMSEMLEKVRNEKYTVSPGCVTCAAPCGNTDDYDIENLWKES
;
A
#
# COMPACT_ATOMS: atom_id res chain seq x y z
N PRO A 1 11.75 12.47 7.72
CA PRO A 1 12.32 11.15 7.42
C PRO A 1 12.29 10.32 8.69
N LEU A 2 11.88 9.04 8.58
CA LEU A 2 11.94 8.10 9.69
C LEU A 2 13.41 7.92 10.14
N SER A 3 13.60 7.69 11.42
CA SER A 3 14.92 7.37 11.97
C SER A 3 15.37 5.97 11.54
N ALA A 4 16.68 5.68 11.61
CA ALA A 4 17.21 4.34 11.38
C ALA A 4 16.56 3.28 12.29
N THR A 5 16.15 3.69 13.50
CA THR A 5 15.43 2.83 14.44
C THR A 5 14.04 2.45 13.91
N GLU A 6 13.29 3.40 13.39
CA GLU A 6 11.95 3.15 12.83
C GLU A 6 12.02 2.31 11.57
N ASP A 7 13.03 2.50 10.73
CA ASP A 7 13.32 1.64 9.58
C ASP A 7 13.56 0.19 10.03
N GLY A 8 14.40 -0.01 11.03
CA GLY A 8 14.64 -1.32 11.63
C GLY A 8 13.36 -1.96 12.18
N GLN A 9 12.49 -1.18 12.81
CA GLN A 9 11.22 -1.65 13.38
C GLN A 9 10.25 -2.13 12.29
N CYS A 10 10.14 -1.44 11.16
CA CYS A 10 9.32 -1.88 10.02
C CYS A 10 9.81 -3.22 9.46
N LYS A 11 11.12 -3.35 9.26
CA LYS A 11 11.72 -4.62 8.79
C LYS A 11 11.53 -5.75 9.79
N ASN A 12 11.65 -5.46 11.08
CA ASN A 12 11.44 -6.43 12.15
C ASN A 12 9.98 -6.89 12.22
N ALA A 13 9.01 -6.01 11.99
CA ALA A 13 7.59 -6.38 11.94
C ALA A 13 7.33 -7.39 10.80
N ILE A 14 7.86 -7.17 9.60
CA ILE A 14 7.78 -8.15 8.50
C ILE A 14 8.42 -9.47 8.90
N ARG A 15 9.64 -9.46 9.43
CA ARG A 15 10.34 -10.71 9.84
C ARG A 15 9.57 -11.48 10.88
N MET A 16 9.01 -10.80 11.85
CA MET A 16 8.21 -11.39 12.91
C MET A 16 6.98 -12.12 12.35
N VAL A 17 6.25 -11.49 11.44
CA VAL A 17 5.09 -12.11 10.78
C VAL A 17 5.54 -13.25 9.86
N ALA A 18 6.59 -13.06 9.06
CA ALA A 18 7.14 -14.10 8.18
C ALA A 18 7.56 -15.34 8.97
N ASP A 19 8.25 -15.14 10.08
CA ASP A 19 8.67 -16.26 10.94
C ASP A 19 7.50 -17.02 11.56
N ALA A 20 6.39 -16.35 11.88
CA ALA A 20 5.19 -17.05 12.32
C ALA A 20 4.59 -17.88 11.17
N LEU A 21 4.54 -17.34 9.94
CA LEU A 21 4.01 -18.03 8.77
C LEU A 21 4.86 -19.23 8.32
N LYS A 22 6.13 -19.30 8.72
CA LYS A 22 6.96 -20.50 8.52
C LYS A 22 6.36 -21.73 9.24
N THR A 23 5.59 -21.56 10.32
CA THR A 23 4.87 -22.67 10.98
C THR A 23 3.78 -23.30 10.12
N LEU A 24 3.29 -22.58 9.11
CA LEU A 24 2.36 -23.07 8.09
C LEU A 24 3.06 -23.67 6.86
N GLY A 25 4.38 -23.78 6.89
CA GLY A 25 5.19 -24.33 5.79
C GLY A 25 5.56 -23.30 4.70
N PHE A 26 5.34 -22.02 4.93
CA PHE A 26 5.86 -20.98 4.03
C PHE A 26 7.37 -20.80 4.22
N THR A 27 8.08 -20.54 3.14
CA THR A 27 9.51 -20.20 3.14
C THR A 27 9.74 -18.90 2.37
N ASP A 28 10.69 -18.11 2.83
CA ASP A 28 11.16 -16.90 2.16
C ASP A 28 12.38 -17.16 1.26
N ASP A 29 12.88 -18.41 1.23
CA ASP A 29 14.08 -18.81 0.46
C ASP A 29 15.27 -17.84 0.64
N ASN A 30 15.39 -17.25 1.84
CA ASN A 30 16.34 -16.18 2.16
C ASN A 30 16.16 -14.90 1.31
N ALA A 31 14.96 -14.65 0.78
CA ALA A 31 14.68 -13.44 0.05
C ALA A 31 14.91 -12.19 0.92
N ALA A 32 15.47 -11.16 0.30
CA ALA A 32 15.68 -9.89 0.98
C ALA A 32 14.35 -9.15 1.16
N ILE A 33 14.20 -8.47 2.30
CA ILE A 33 13.14 -7.49 2.48
C ILE A 33 13.52 -6.25 1.69
N THR A 34 12.72 -5.93 0.68
CA THR A 34 12.99 -4.84 -0.27
C THR A 34 11.93 -3.75 -0.19
N PRO A 35 12.31 -2.47 -0.32
CA PRO A 35 11.32 -1.40 -0.42
C PRO A 35 10.66 -1.43 -1.81
N LEU A 36 9.39 -1.09 -1.89
CA LEU A 36 8.67 -0.92 -3.16
C LEU A 36 9.30 0.19 -4.01
N TYR A 37 9.74 1.27 -3.34
CA TYR A 37 10.53 2.35 -3.91
C TYR A 37 11.67 2.69 -2.95
N THR A 38 12.83 3.06 -3.46
CA THR A 38 14.05 3.29 -2.68
C THR A 38 13.94 4.39 -1.61
N ASP A 39 13.00 5.29 -1.80
CA ASP A 39 12.71 6.43 -0.90
C ASP A 39 11.49 6.20 0.01
N THR A 40 11.00 4.97 0.12
CA THR A 40 9.84 4.62 0.95
C THR A 40 10.16 3.53 1.97
N PHE A 41 9.34 3.46 3.02
CA PHE A 41 9.37 2.38 4.01
C PHE A 41 8.29 1.32 3.73
N ALA A 42 7.77 1.30 2.51
CA ALA A 42 6.85 0.30 2.00
C ALA A 42 7.61 -1.01 1.69
N TYR A 43 8.12 -1.65 2.72
CA TYR A 43 8.88 -2.89 2.60
C TYR A 43 8.00 -4.05 2.23
N SER A 44 8.54 -4.98 1.45
CA SER A 44 7.87 -6.22 1.07
C SER A 44 8.80 -7.42 1.17
N LEU A 45 8.18 -8.59 1.40
CA LEU A 45 8.83 -9.90 1.41
C LEU A 45 7.90 -10.89 0.72
N GLN A 46 8.43 -11.65 -0.24
CA GLN A 46 7.72 -12.77 -0.86
C GLN A 46 8.00 -14.06 -0.09
N MET A 47 6.96 -14.86 0.10
CA MET A 47 7.08 -16.20 0.67
C MET A 47 6.28 -17.18 -0.17
N ARG A 48 6.73 -18.43 -0.21
CA ARG A 48 6.03 -19.51 -0.92
C ARG A 48 5.87 -20.76 -0.05
N ARG A 49 4.87 -21.55 -0.37
CA ARG A 49 4.65 -22.86 0.21
C ARG A 49 4.56 -23.90 -0.91
N SER A 50 5.54 -24.80 -0.97
CA SER A 50 5.66 -25.75 -2.08
C SER A 50 4.59 -26.86 -2.07
N SER A 51 4.02 -27.19 -0.90
CA SER A 51 3.03 -28.26 -0.76
C SER A 51 1.74 -28.04 -1.56
N ASP A 52 1.35 -26.79 -1.78
CA ASP A 52 0.13 -26.38 -2.48
C ASP A 52 0.34 -25.22 -3.46
N SER A 53 1.61 -24.92 -3.74
CA SER A 53 2.02 -23.84 -4.66
C SER A 53 1.50 -22.46 -4.27
N ARG A 54 1.20 -22.22 -3.00
CA ARG A 54 0.77 -20.90 -2.52
C ARG A 54 1.95 -19.94 -2.45
N ASN A 55 1.71 -18.72 -2.93
CA ASN A 55 2.60 -17.57 -2.75
C ASN A 55 1.89 -16.49 -1.96
N ILE A 56 2.59 -15.88 -1.05
CA ILE A 56 2.11 -14.74 -0.26
C ILE A 56 3.13 -13.62 -0.32
N LYS A 57 2.60 -12.39 -0.29
CA LYS A 57 3.41 -11.18 -0.18
C LYS A 57 3.12 -10.51 1.15
N LEU A 58 4.14 -10.35 1.99
CA LEU A 58 4.08 -9.47 3.13
C LEU A 58 4.41 -8.06 2.68
N PHE A 59 3.67 -7.08 3.16
CA PHE A 59 3.83 -5.70 2.70
C PHE A 59 3.51 -4.71 3.83
N VAL A 60 4.47 -3.82 4.15
CA VAL A 60 4.22 -2.72 5.09
C VAL A 60 3.35 -1.69 4.41
N GLN A 61 2.22 -1.37 5.03
CA GLN A 61 1.25 -0.38 4.56
C GLN A 61 1.00 0.70 5.63
N GLY A 62 -0.01 1.56 5.40
CA GLY A 62 -0.43 2.57 6.37
C GLY A 62 0.52 3.76 6.47
N SER A 63 0.59 4.35 7.65
CA SER A 63 1.31 5.60 7.90
C SER A 63 2.82 5.47 7.71
N TYR A 64 3.40 4.32 8.03
CA TYR A 64 4.83 4.06 7.81
C TYR A 64 5.17 4.03 6.33
N ALA A 65 4.41 3.28 5.53
CA ALA A 65 4.64 3.18 4.08
C ALA A 65 4.46 4.53 3.36
N ASN A 66 3.54 5.36 3.83
CA ASN A 66 3.22 6.66 3.24
C ASN A 66 4.05 7.83 3.81
N ASN A 67 4.94 7.57 4.77
CA ASN A 67 5.73 8.59 5.47
C ASN A 67 4.87 9.71 6.10
N THR A 68 3.67 9.36 6.56
CA THR A 68 2.71 10.26 7.22
C THR A 68 2.66 10.04 8.73
N ASN A 69 3.62 9.34 9.27
CA ASN A 69 3.70 8.99 10.68
C ASN A 69 3.92 10.24 11.53
N VAL A 70 2.95 10.57 12.37
CA VAL A 70 2.97 11.81 13.19
C VAL A 70 3.52 11.55 14.59
N ARG A 71 3.65 10.27 15.00
CA ARG A 71 4.11 9.89 16.35
C ARG A 71 4.90 8.59 16.35
N THR A 72 5.88 8.52 17.24
CA THR A 72 6.74 7.36 17.52
C THR A 72 6.00 6.12 18.04
N GLU A 73 4.71 6.22 18.35
CA GLU A 73 3.88 5.17 18.95
C GLU A 73 2.93 4.48 17.95
N SER A 74 3.05 4.76 16.64
CA SER A 74 2.16 4.12 15.65
C SER A 74 2.49 2.63 15.50
N ASP A 75 1.43 1.80 15.41
CA ASP A 75 1.53 0.39 15.07
C ASP A 75 2.06 0.22 13.64
N VAL A 76 2.76 -0.87 13.39
CA VAL A 76 3.21 -1.22 12.04
C VAL A 76 2.14 -2.09 11.38
N ASP A 77 1.53 -1.58 10.31
CA ASP A 77 0.57 -2.35 9.52
C ASP A 77 1.28 -3.26 8.52
N VAL A 78 1.09 -4.57 8.64
CA VAL A 78 1.65 -5.57 7.73
C VAL A 78 0.52 -6.30 7.02
N ALA A 79 0.32 -6.01 5.73
CA ALA A 79 -0.57 -6.81 4.88
C ALA A 79 0.08 -8.16 4.58
N VAL A 80 -0.70 -9.25 4.73
CA VAL A 80 -0.34 -10.59 4.28
C VAL A 80 -1.25 -10.93 3.11
N ILE A 81 -0.71 -10.82 1.90
CA ILE A 81 -1.48 -10.89 0.67
C ILE A 81 -1.35 -12.27 0.05
N GLN A 82 -2.47 -12.97 -0.09
CA GLN A 82 -2.56 -14.22 -0.85
C GLN A 82 -2.55 -13.89 -2.35
N GLU A 83 -1.55 -14.37 -3.10
CA GLU A 83 -1.28 -13.96 -4.49
C GLU A 83 -1.97 -14.86 -5.53
N GLU A 84 -1.99 -16.19 -5.37
CA GLU A 84 -2.56 -17.13 -6.34
C GLU A 84 -4.07 -17.09 -6.37
N THR A 85 -4.69 -16.88 -5.22
CA THR A 85 -6.13 -16.78 -5.12
C THR A 85 -6.50 -15.31 -5.09
N PHE A 86 -7.13 -14.83 -6.14
CA PHE A 86 -7.50 -13.43 -6.26
C PHE A 86 -9.01 -13.26 -6.47
N LEU A 87 -9.51 -12.07 -6.15
CA LEU A 87 -10.87 -11.65 -6.46
C LEU A 87 -10.81 -10.79 -7.74
N PRO A 88 -11.39 -11.25 -8.86
CA PRO A 88 -11.46 -10.45 -10.08
C PRO A 88 -12.70 -9.56 -10.10
N GLU A 89 -12.57 -8.36 -10.64
CA GLU A 89 -13.69 -7.51 -11.05
C GLU A 89 -13.65 -7.34 -12.56
N TYR A 90 -14.69 -7.82 -13.25
CA TYR A 90 -14.77 -7.78 -14.69
C TYR A 90 -15.62 -6.63 -15.19
N ARG A 91 -15.44 -6.29 -16.46
CA ARG A 91 -16.31 -5.37 -17.16
C ARG A 91 -17.72 -5.96 -17.28
N LYS A 92 -18.72 -5.13 -16.99
CA LYS A 92 -20.14 -5.49 -17.02
C LYS A 92 -20.92 -4.70 -18.06
N ASP A 93 -20.23 -3.99 -18.97
CA ASP A 93 -20.94 -3.25 -19.99
C ASP A 93 -21.68 -4.21 -20.94
N SER A 94 -22.76 -3.70 -21.59
CA SER A 94 -23.62 -4.50 -22.44
C SER A 94 -23.00 -4.86 -23.80
N VAL A 95 -21.92 -4.18 -24.20
CA VAL A 95 -21.30 -4.33 -25.52
C VAL A 95 -20.18 -5.37 -25.50
N TYR A 96 -19.37 -5.35 -24.45
CA TYR A 96 -18.21 -6.24 -24.30
C TYR A 96 -18.12 -6.79 -22.88
N PRO A 97 -19.11 -7.57 -22.42
CA PRO A 97 -19.06 -8.17 -21.08
C PRO A 97 -17.90 -9.18 -21.02
N GLN A 98 -17.27 -9.27 -19.86
CA GLN A 98 -16.16 -10.17 -19.62
C GLN A 98 -16.43 -11.04 -18.40
N SER A 99 -15.82 -12.21 -18.40
CA SER A 99 -15.92 -13.21 -17.33
C SER A 99 -14.57 -13.88 -17.07
N GLY A 100 -14.47 -14.70 -16.03
CA GLY A 100 -13.27 -15.48 -15.75
C GLY A 100 -12.87 -16.42 -16.90
N ALA A 101 -13.84 -16.96 -17.63
CA ALA A 101 -13.60 -17.86 -18.77
C ALA A 101 -12.83 -17.14 -19.90
N ASP A 102 -13.08 -15.85 -20.11
CA ASP A 102 -12.39 -15.05 -21.14
C ASP A 102 -10.88 -14.92 -20.87
N TYR A 103 -10.48 -15.07 -19.62
CA TYR A 103 -9.08 -15.01 -19.16
C TYR A 103 -8.48 -16.38 -18.86
N GLY A 104 -9.25 -17.46 -19.01
CA GLY A 104 -8.83 -18.82 -18.66
C GLY A 104 -8.74 -19.05 -17.13
N PHE A 105 -9.43 -18.24 -16.33
CA PHE A 105 -9.42 -18.40 -14.87
C PHE A 105 -10.41 -19.47 -14.44
N THR A 106 -9.99 -20.31 -13.49
CA THR A 106 -10.83 -21.30 -12.84
C THR A 106 -11.14 -20.88 -11.40
N PRO A 107 -12.38 -21.13 -10.91
CA PRO A 107 -12.70 -20.88 -9.51
C PRO A 107 -11.78 -21.67 -8.57
N ALA A 108 -11.27 -21.00 -7.55
CA ALA A 108 -10.51 -21.70 -6.50
C ALA A 108 -11.43 -22.60 -5.68
N PRO A 109 -10.96 -23.80 -5.25
CA PRO A 109 -11.75 -24.67 -4.38
C PRO A 109 -12.05 -23.96 -3.04
N ALA A 110 -13.18 -24.30 -2.44
CA ALA A 110 -13.53 -23.81 -1.12
C ALA A 110 -12.50 -24.29 -0.09
N ALA A 111 -11.95 -23.36 0.68
CA ALA A 111 -11.05 -23.70 1.77
C ALA A 111 -11.83 -24.05 3.05
N ALA A 112 -11.34 -25.03 3.80
CA ALA A 112 -11.95 -25.44 5.08
C ALA A 112 -11.85 -24.36 6.17
N LYS A 113 -10.81 -23.51 6.07
CA LYS A 113 -10.57 -22.38 6.98
C LYS A 113 -10.37 -21.12 6.16
N THR A 114 -10.71 -19.98 6.73
CA THR A 114 -10.36 -18.70 6.10
C THR A 114 -8.86 -18.44 6.18
N PHE A 115 -8.32 -17.67 5.24
CA PHE A 115 -6.91 -17.30 5.30
C PHE A 115 -6.57 -16.51 6.57
N LYS A 116 -7.53 -15.73 7.08
CA LYS A 116 -7.39 -15.01 8.36
C LYS A 116 -7.25 -15.98 9.54
N ASP A 117 -7.97 -17.10 9.54
CA ASP A 117 -7.86 -18.11 10.59
C ASP A 117 -6.47 -18.80 10.54
N GLU A 118 -5.99 -19.14 9.34
CA GLU A 118 -4.65 -19.72 9.16
C GLU A 118 -3.56 -18.79 9.70
N VAL A 119 -3.61 -17.50 9.34
CA VAL A 119 -2.66 -16.49 9.81
C VAL A 119 -2.74 -16.31 11.33
N GLN A 120 -3.95 -16.29 11.90
CA GLN A 120 -4.13 -16.19 13.35
C GLN A 120 -3.53 -17.38 14.07
N GLU A 121 -3.73 -18.60 13.58
CA GLU A 121 -3.14 -19.81 14.17
C GLU A 121 -1.61 -19.74 14.17
N ALA A 122 -1.00 -19.33 13.06
CA ALA A 122 0.44 -19.16 12.96
C ALA A 122 0.97 -18.11 13.96
N LEU A 123 0.32 -16.97 14.05
CA LEU A 123 0.70 -15.92 15.00
C LEU A 123 0.54 -16.40 16.46
N LYS A 124 -0.56 -17.07 16.79
CA LYS A 124 -0.78 -17.63 18.13
C LYS A 124 0.22 -18.71 18.49
N CYS A 125 0.62 -19.56 17.54
CA CYS A 125 1.64 -20.57 17.75
C CYS A 125 2.98 -19.95 18.19
N LYS A 126 3.32 -18.77 17.63
CA LYS A 126 4.59 -18.10 17.92
C LYS A 126 4.52 -17.12 19.10
N PHE A 127 3.42 -16.39 19.27
CA PHE A 127 3.31 -15.27 20.20
C PHE A 127 2.29 -15.48 21.31
N GLY A 128 1.57 -16.61 21.29
CA GLY A 128 0.67 -17.03 22.37
C GLY A 128 -0.41 -16.00 22.68
N THR A 129 -0.42 -15.53 23.92
CA THR A 129 -1.41 -14.58 24.45
C THR A 129 -1.25 -13.16 23.95
N ASP A 130 -0.11 -12.82 23.33
CA ASP A 130 0.12 -11.49 22.76
C ASP A 130 -0.66 -11.25 21.44
N VAL A 131 -1.46 -12.24 21.01
CA VAL A 131 -2.21 -12.18 19.76
C VAL A 131 -3.68 -11.91 20.01
N GLU A 132 -4.17 -10.78 19.51
CA GLU A 132 -5.56 -10.36 19.58
C GLU A 132 -6.19 -10.31 18.17
N ARG A 133 -7.32 -11.03 17.98
CA ARG A 133 -8.09 -10.93 16.74
C ARG A 133 -8.97 -9.69 16.76
N LYS A 134 -8.81 -8.84 15.75
CA LYS A 134 -9.66 -7.69 15.49
C LYS A 134 -10.52 -7.92 14.26
N ASN A 135 -11.51 -7.06 14.05
CA ASN A 135 -12.45 -7.18 12.92
C ASN A 135 -11.76 -7.29 11.55
N LYS A 136 -10.72 -6.48 11.30
CA LYS A 136 -10.02 -6.44 10.00
C LYS A 136 -8.61 -6.99 10.05
N SER A 137 -8.00 -7.05 11.20
CA SER A 137 -6.60 -7.39 11.43
C SER A 137 -6.44 -8.40 12.56
N ILE A 138 -5.22 -8.81 12.77
CA ILE A 138 -4.77 -9.58 13.93
C ILE A 138 -3.62 -8.79 14.53
N LYS A 139 -3.82 -8.26 15.72
CA LYS A 139 -2.81 -7.50 16.44
C LYS A 139 -1.86 -8.44 17.17
N VAL A 140 -0.57 -8.18 17.04
CA VAL A 140 0.46 -8.76 17.88
C VAL A 140 0.97 -7.65 18.80
N HIS A 141 0.68 -7.76 20.07
CA HIS A 141 1.09 -6.77 21.06
C HIS A 141 2.62 -6.68 21.17
N GLY A 142 3.10 -5.46 21.24
CA GLY A 142 4.50 -5.16 21.42
C GLY A 142 5.02 -5.52 22.82
N ASN A 143 6.32 -5.45 22.95
CA ASN A 143 7.00 -5.58 24.24
C ASN A 143 8.27 -4.70 24.19
N THR A 144 9.15 -4.83 25.20
CA THR A 144 10.41 -4.05 25.26
C THR A 144 11.26 -4.13 23.97
N TYR A 145 11.12 -5.21 23.19
CA TYR A 145 11.95 -5.50 22.01
C TYR A 145 11.25 -5.36 20.68
N ARG A 146 9.92 -5.24 20.66
CA ARG A 146 9.13 -5.13 19.45
C ARG A 146 7.99 -4.13 19.61
N LYS A 147 7.65 -3.43 18.55
CA LYS A 147 6.43 -2.61 18.46
C LYS A 147 5.19 -3.48 18.26
N ASP A 148 4.04 -2.91 18.57
CA ASP A 148 2.76 -3.42 18.16
C ASP A 148 2.73 -3.56 16.63
N ALA A 149 2.19 -4.67 16.13
CA ALA A 149 2.01 -4.91 14.71
C ALA A 149 0.59 -5.37 14.41
N ASP A 150 -0.07 -4.66 13.52
CA ASP A 150 -1.36 -5.06 12.98
C ASP A 150 -1.16 -5.87 11.68
N THR A 151 -1.38 -7.18 11.77
CA THR A 151 -1.30 -8.08 10.62
C THR A 151 -2.66 -8.12 9.92
N VAL A 152 -2.71 -7.75 8.64
CA VAL A 152 -3.93 -7.69 7.83
C VAL A 152 -3.93 -8.79 6.78
N PRO A 153 -4.55 -9.96 7.05
CA PRO A 153 -4.71 -11.00 6.05
C PRO A 153 -5.68 -10.54 4.96
N CYS A 154 -5.24 -10.63 3.71
CA CYS A 154 -6.02 -10.20 2.55
C CYS A 154 -5.73 -11.08 1.34
N ARG A 155 -6.54 -10.93 0.31
CA ARG A 155 -6.39 -11.63 -0.96
C ARG A 155 -6.09 -10.62 -2.05
N ARG A 156 -5.36 -11.01 -3.06
CA ARG A 156 -5.14 -10.16 -4.23
C ARG A 156 -6.48 -9.80 -4.88
N TYR A 157 -6.65 -8.53 -5.23
CA TYR A 157 -7.76 -8.04 -6.05
C TYR A 157 -7.23 -7.61 -7.41
N ARG A 158 -7.94 -7.98 -8.48
CA ARG A 158 -7.58 -7.65 -9.86
C ARG A 158 -8.76 -7.01 -10.58
N ASP A 159 -8.65 -5.73 -10.87
CA ASP A 159 -9.66 -4.97 -11.58
C ASP A 159 -9.39 -4.95 -13.08
N TYR A 160 -10.20 -5.68 -13.82
CA TYR A 160 -10.14 -5.80 -15.28
C TYR A 160 -11.15 -4.89 -15.99
N ARG A 161 -11.86 -4.00 -15.29
CA ARG A 161 -12.91 -3.16 -15.90
C ARG A 161 -12.42 -2.30 -17.05
N GLN A 162 -11.14 -1.96 -17.07
CA GLN A 162 -10.49 -1.18 -18.14
C GLN A 162 -9.72 -2.04 -19.14
N ASP A 163 -9.73 -3.36 -19.01
CA ASP A 163 -9.10 -4.23 -19.98
C ASP A 163 -10.05 -4.51 -21.16
N TYR A 164 -9.64 -4.12 -22.38
CA TYR A 164 -10.37 -4.35 -23.63
C TYR A 164 -9.75 -5.48 -24.47
N ARG A 165 -8.63 -6.05 -24.01
CA ARG A 165 -7.83 -7.03 -24.77
C ARG A 165 -7.95 -8.45 -24.27
N ARG A 166 -8.64 -8.67 -23.13
CA ARG A 166 -8.68 -9.95 -22.42
C ARG A 166 -7.30 -10.46 -22.05
N ASP A 167 -6.44 -9.51 -21.63
CA ASP A 167 -5.09 -9.78 -21.18
C ASP A 167 -5.08 -9.98 -19.67
N ALA A 168 -4.77 -11.21 -19.24
CA ALA A 168 -4.71 -11.57 -17.82
C ALA A 168 -3.69 -10.77 -17.01
N SER A 169 -2.73 -10.12 -17.66
CA SER A 169 -1.75 -9.24 -17.05
C SER A 169 -2.20 -7.77 -16.95
N ASN A 170 -3.24 -7.38 -17.70
CA ASN A 170 -3.70 -6.00 -17.79
C ASN A 170 -4.81 -5.69 -16.77
N PHE A 171 -4.45 -5.58 -15.52
CA PHE A 171 -5.36 -5.25 -14.42
C PHE A 171 -4.82 -4.15 -13.52
N VAL A 172 -5.74 -3.47 -12.85
CA VAL A 172 -5.39 -2.61 -11.71
C VAL A 172 -5.33 -3.48 -10.45
N GLY A 173 -4.14 -3.60 -9.87
CA GLY A 173 -3.89 -4.44 -8.69
C GLY A 173 -4.30 -3.77 -7.39
N GLY A 174 -5.02 -4.52 -6.55
CA GLY A 174 -5.40 -4.13 -5.21
C GLY A 174 -5.40 -5.32 -4.27
N VAL A 175 -5.98 -5.14 -3.09
CA VAL A 175 -6.21 -6.17 -2.09
C VAL A 175 -7.65 -6.11 -1.62
N VAL A 176 -8.21 -7.27 -1.28
CA VAL A 176 -9.50 -7.38 -0.61
C VAL A 176 -9.32 -7.94 0.80
N ILE A 177 -9.88 -7.25 1.77
CA ILE A 177 -9.93 -7.62 3.18
C ILE A 177 -11.34 -8.11 3.48
N TYR A 178 -11.46 -9.21 4.19
CA TYR A 178 -12.73 -9.77 4.66
C TYR A 178 -12.86 -9.56 6.17
N PRO A 179 -13.62 -8.55 6.63
CA PRO A 179 -13.86 -8.34 8.06
C PRO A 179 -14.66 -9.47 8.69
N ASP A 180 -14.47 -9.72 9.99
CA ASP A 180 -15.22 -10.77 10.72
C ASP A 180 -16.72 -10.47 10.81
N ASN A 181 -17.11 -9.20 10.80
CA ASN A 181 -18.52 -8.78 10.78
C ASN A 181 -19.18 -8.84 9.40
N GLY A 182 -18.48 -9.40 8.41
CA GLY A 182 -18.96 -9.61 7.04
C GLY A 182 -18.64 -8.48 6.07
N GLY A 183 -19.01 -8.71 4.81
CA GLY A 183 -18.67 -7.80 3.72
C GLY A 183 -17.24 -7.93 3.22
N MET A 184 -16.82 -6.97 2.42
CA MET A 184 -15.45 -6.88 1.89
C MET A 184 -15.01 -5.42 1.76
N ILE A 185 -13.71 -5.19 1.92
CA ILE A 185 -13.08 -3.88 1.76
C ILE A 185 -12.00 -4.02 0.71
N ILE A 186 -12.12 -3.24 -0.37
CA ILE A 186 -11.10 -3.18 -1.42
C ILE A 186 -10.19 -1.99 -1.15
N ASN A 187 -8.89 -2.21 -1.22
CA ASN A 187 -7.87 -1.19 -1.02
C ASN A 187 -6.75 -1.35 -2.07
N TYR A 188 -6.07 -0.24 -2.38
CA TYR A 188 -5.00 -0.17 -3.37
C TYR A 188 -3.71 0.39 -2.74
N PRO A 189 -3.06 -0.34 -1.82
CA PRO A 189 -1.95 0.19 -1.02
C PRO A 189 -0.76 0.61 -1.87
N GLU A 190 -0.41 -0.13 -2.92
CA GLU A 190 0.71 0.20 -3.81
C GLU A 190 0.46 1.49 -4.61
N GLN A 191 -0.79 1.71 -5.04
CA GLN A 191 -1.20 2.93 -5.75
C GLN A 191 -1.24 4.15 -4.82
N HIS A 192 -1.69 3.97 -3.59
CA HIS A 192 -1.68 5.05 -2.59
C HIS A 192 -0.26 5.58 -2.37
N ILE A 193 0.73 4.69 -2.29
CA ILE A 193 2.13 5.07 -2.14
C ILE A 193 2.63 5.80 -3.39
N ALA A 194 2.35 5.27 -4.59
CA ALA A 194 2.74 5.90 -5.85
C ALA A 194 2.12 7.30 -6.00
N ASN A 195 0.85 7.45 -5.69
CA ASN A 195 0.14 8.73 -5.74
C ASN A 195 0.66 9.72 -4.69
N GLY A 196 0.96 9.25 -3.48
CA GLY A 196 1.57 10.07 -2.42
C GLY A 196 2.94 10.61 -2.84
N ARG A 197 3.78 9.78 -3.46
CA ARG A 197 5.07 10.21 -3.99
C ARG A 197 4.91 11.26 -5.09
N LYS A 198 4.00 11.05 -6.03
CA LYS A 198 3.70 12.02 -7.09
C LYS A 198 3.28 13.36 -6.49
N LYS A 199 2.34 13.35 -5.55
CA LYS A 199 1.88 14.58 -4.87
C LYS A 199 3.03 15.30 -4.14
N ASN A 200 3.91 14.57 -3.44
CA ASN A 200 5.05 15.15 -2.75
C ASN A 200 6.06 15.75 -3.72
N ASN A 201 6.34 15.07 -4.83
CA ASN A 201 7.22 15.59 -5.88
C ASN A 201 6.63 16.84 -6.53
N ASP A 202 5.34 16.86 -6.86
CA ASP A 202 4.66 18.01 -7.42
C ASP A 202 4.69 19.20 -6.44
N THR A 203 4.48 18.96 -5.15
CA THR A 203 4.57 20.00 -4.11
C THR A 203 5.99 20.56 -3.98
N ASN A 204 7.01 19.69 -4.02
CA ASN A 204 8.41 20.14 -3.99
C ASN A 204 8.76 20.94 -5.23
N ASN A 205 8.35 20.51 -6.42
CA ASN A 205 8.56 21.23 -7.66
C ASN A 205 7.89 22.61 -7.64
N ARG A 206 6.66 22.71 -7.09
CA ARG A 206 5.99 24.01 -6.91
C ARG A 206 6.74 24.92 -5.94
N ARG A 207 7.28 24.40 -4.84
CA ARG A 207 8.09 25.15 -3.89
C ARG A 207 9.39 25.67 -4.52
N ILE A 208 10.05 24.85 -5.34
CA ILE A 208 11.26 25.24 -6.08
C ILE A 208 10.91 26.35 -7.09
N CYS A 209 9.88 26.17 -7.90
CA CYS A 209 9.40 27.21 -8.82
C CYS A 209 9.05 28.52 -8.11
N MET A 210 8.37 28.47 -6.97
CA MET A 210 8.06 29.68 -6.18
C MET A 210 9.33 30.35 -5.63
N SER A 211 10.31 29.56 -5.14
CA SER A 211 11.57 30.08 -4.65
C SER A 211 12.36 30.78 -5.77
N GLU A 212 12.48 30.13 -6.92
CA GLU A 212 13.16 30.70 -8.09
C GLU A 212 12.46 31.95 -8.60
N MET A 213 11.11 31.97 -8.58
CA MET A 213 10.32 33.11 -8.98
C MET A 213 10.47 34.29 -8.02
N LEU A 214 10.46 34.04 -6.71
CA LEU A 214 10.72 35.06 -5.68
C LEU A 214 12.14 35.62 -5.80
N GLU A 215 13.12 34.79 -6.14
CA GLU A 215 14.51 35.21 -6.33
C GLU A 215 14.65 36.07 -7.59
N LYS A 216 13.99 35.72 -8.69
CA LYS A 216 13.91 36.56 -9.91
C LYS A 216 13.23 37.89 -9.62
N VAL A 217 12.07 37.91 -8.94
CA VAL A 217 11.38 39.13 -8.55
C VAL A 217 12.26 40.04 -7.68
N ARG A 218 13.05 39.43 -6.75
CA ARG A 218 13.97 40.18 -5.90
C ARG A 218 15.15 40.78 -6.68
N ASN A 219 15.67 40.05 -7.67
CA ASN A 219 16.88 40.44 -8.38
C ASN A 219 16.64 41.33 -9.60
N GLU A 220 15.45 41.21 -10.27
CA GLU A 220 15.20 41.84 -11.55
C GLU A 220 14.15 42.97 -11.51
N LYS A 221 13.67 43.42 -10.34
CA LYS A 221 12.70 44.52 -10.20
C LYS A 221 11.49 44.42 -11.15
N TYR A 222 10.90 43.26 -11.29
CA TYR A 222 9.67 43.12 -12.09
C TYR A 222 8.48 43.85 -11.42
N THR A 223 7.77 44.67 -12.20
CA THR A 223 6.44 45.14 -11.82
C THR A 223 5.45 44.04 -12.15
N VAL A 224 4.93 43.37 -11.12
CA VAL A 224 3.86 42.39 -11.28
C VAL A 224 2.55 43.15 -11.49
N SER A 225 1.90 42.97 -12.62
CA SER A 225 0.52 43.45 -12.81
C SER A 225 -0.41 42.69 -11.86
N PRO A 226 -1.28 43.39 -11.12
CA PRO A 226 -2.25 42.68 -10.26
C PRO A 226 -3.14 41.81 -11.15
N GLY A 227 -3.08 40.48 -10.94
CA GLY A 227 -4.09 39.57 -11.46
C GLY A 227 -3.64 38.39 -12.33
N CYS A 228 -2.36 38.23 -12.68
CA CYS A 228 -1.98 37.03 -13.42
C CYS A 228 -0.50 36.65 -13.24
N VAL A 229 -0.27 35.54 -12.57
CA VAL A 229 1.03 34.84 -12.64
C VAL A 229 0.80 33.55 -13.42
N THR A 230 1.05 33.61 -14.71
CA THR A 230 1.11 32.38 -15.53
C THR A 230 2.44 31.72 -15.34
N CYS A 231 2.49 30.56 -14.68
CA CYS A 231 3.62 29.66 -14.80
C CYS A 231 3.63 29.08 -16.21
N ALA A 232 4.65 29.42 -17.00
CA ALA A 232 4.90 28.73 -18.26
C ALA A 232 5.21 27.26 -17.98
N ALA A 233 4.60 26.37 -18.76
CA ALA A 233 4.67 24.91 -18.64
C ALA A 233 6.02 24.38 -18.11
N PRO A 234 5.98 23.37 -17.20
CA PRO A 234 5.11 22.18 -17.30
C PRO A 234 4.09 22.01 -16.16
N CYS A 235 3.68 23.07 -15.51
CA CYS A 235 2.60 23.02 -14.53
C CYS A 235 1.28 23.10 -15.30
N GLY A 236 0.60 21.97 -15.49
CA GLY A 236 -0.64 21.91 -16.24
C GLY A 236 -1.70 22.90 -15.71
N ASN A 237 -2.56 23.32 -16.61
CA ASN A 237 -3.71 24.23 -16.50
C ASN A 237 -3.82 25.01 -15.19
N THR A 238 -3.58 26.30 -15.29
CA THR A 238 -3.49 27.24 -14.17
C THR A 238 -4.70 28.19 -14.08
N ASP A 239 -5.85 27.78 -14.52
CA ASP A 239 -7.00 28.68 -14.63
C ASP A 239 -7.66 29.09 -13.31
N ASP A 240 -7.17 28.57 -12.15
CA ASP A 240 -7.85 28.77 -10.86
C ASP A 240 -6.96 29.09 -9.64
N TYR A 241 -5.83 29.80 -9.81
CA TYR A 241 -5.03 30.17 -8.64
C TYR A 241 -5.02 31.68 -8.38
N ASP A 242 -5.94 32.09 -7.50
CA ASP A 242 -5.94 33.44 -6.90
C ASP A 242 -4.89 33.46 -5.75
N ILE A 243 -3.88 34.31 -5.89
CA ILE A 243 -2.78 34.44 -4.92
C ILE A 243 -3.28 34.89 -3.54
N GLU A 244 -4.40 35.61 -3.46
CA GLU A 244 -4.95 36.06 -2.18
C GLU A 244 -5.45 34.93 -1.28
N ASN A 245 -5.79 33.77 -1.85
CA ASN A 245 -6.23 32.60 -1.08
C ASN A 245 -5.08 31.74 -0.52
N LEU A 246 -3.87 31.89 -1.03
CA LEU A 246 -2.69 31.17 -0.54
C LEU A 246 -2.19 31.65 0.83
N TRP A 247 -2.56 32.85 1.25
CA TRP A 247 -2.13 33.46 2.51
C TRP A 247 -3.11 33.24 3.69
N LYS A 248 -4.29 32.66 3.42
CA LYS A 248 -5.31 32.41 4.45
C LYS A 248 -5.27 31.05 5.08
N GLU A 249 -4.43 30.13 4.58
CA GLU A 249 -4.29 28.75 5.10
C GLU A 249 -2.90 28.41 5.67
N SER A 250 -2.13 29.40 6.06
CA SER A 250 -0.84 29.21 6.75
C SER A 250 -0.89 29.63 8.20
#